data_084555f08e5c5d1c3b4acf079e2b8368
#
_entry.id   084555f08e5c5d1c3b4acf079e2b8368
#
_cell.length_a   1.000
_cell.length_b   1.000
_cell.length_c   1.000
_cell.angle_alpha   90.00
_cell.angle_beta   90.00
_cell.angle_gamma   90.00
#
_symmetry.space_group_name_H-M   'P 1'
#
loop_
_entity.id
_entity.type
_entity.pdbx_description
1 polymer ?
#
loop_
_entity_poly.entity_id
_entity_poly.type
_entity_poly.pdbx_seq_one_letter_code
_entity_poly.pdbx_strand_id
1 'polypeptide(L)'
;MGASKAVDPKGFVTIILFDKNYNFLDAAWDQLDDSFTQVVGQSKTAHDLLTKEATVQEEGHAYVFISNESPTAIDIYFDDVTMTYTPSNVLQYNEYYPYGLQTSASWTRENSKNNFLYNAGSELNVTSGWYDLAFRNYDAALGRFMQVDPCL
;
A
#
# COMPACT_ATOMS: atom_id res chain seq x y z
N MET A 1 10.60 -9.58 53.41
CA MET A 1 9.58 -8.87 52.62
C MET A 1 10.09 -8.84 51.21
N GLY A 2 9.56 -9.70 50.31
CA GLY A 2 9.94 -9.71 48.91
C GLY A 2 9.34 -8.49 48.24
N ALA A 3 10.20 -7.71 47.57
CA ALA A 3 9.72 -6.64 46.72
C ALA A 3 8.82 -7.27 45.63
N SER A 4 7.58 -6.86 45.59
CA SER A 4 6.68 -7.21 44.49
C SER A 4 7.34 -6.68 43.21
N LYS A 5 7.74 -7.59 42.32
CA LYS A 5 8.28 -7.24 41.03
C LYS A 5 7.18 -6.49 40.31
N ALA A 6 7.41 -5.23 39.97
CA ALA A 6 6.46 -4.47 39.16
C ALA A 6 6.19 -5.29 37.90
N VAL A 7 4.92 -5.54 37.61
CA VAL A 7 4.56 -6.31 36.42
C VAL A 7 4.49 -5.29 35.31
N ASP A 8 5.34 -5.47 34.31
CA ASP A 8 5.45 -4.55 33.20
C ASP A 8 4.19 -4.69 32.29
N PRO A 9 3.50 -3.60 31.99
CA PRO A 9 2.35 -3.62 31.09
C PRO A 9 2.81 -3.95 29.67
N LYS A 10 2.07 -4.82 28.98
CA LYS A 10 2.34 -5.22 27.59
C LYS A 10 1.25 -4.71 26.66
N GLY A 11 1.33 -3.42 26.34
CA GLY A 11 0.53 -2.79 25.30
C GLY A 11 1.25 -2.83 23.97
N PHE A 12 0.52 -3.15 22.90
CA PHE A 12 1.05 -3.22 21.55
C PHE A 12 0.21 -2.42 20.56
N VAL A 13 0.88 -1.86 19.57
CA VAL A 13 0.30 -1.53 18.28
C VAL A 13 0.81 -2.56 17.27
N THR A 14 -0.08 -3.17 16.51
CA THR A 14 0.27 -4.25 15.57
C THR A 14 -0.33 -3.98 14.21
N ILE A 15 0.47 -4.20 13.17
CA ILE A 15 0.07 -4.17 11.76
C ILE A 15 0.30 -5.57 11.20
N ILE A 16 -0.73 -6.18 10.61
CA ILE A 16 -0.61 -7.46 9.91
C ILE A 16 -1.02 -7.25 8.47
N LEU A 17 -0.19 -7.72 7.54
CA LEU A 17 -0.43 -7.64 6.10
C LEU A 17 -0.81 -9.01 5.55
N PHE A 18 -1.82 -9.03 4.71
CA PHE A 18 -2.29 -10.20 3.98
C PHE A 18 -2.40 -9.88 2.49
N ASP A 19 -2.22 -10.87 1.64
CA ASP A 19 -2.54 -10.76 0.22
C ASP A 19 -4.05 -10.69 -0.02
N LYS A 20 -4.47 -10.55 -1.28
CA LYS A 20 -5.88 -10.54 -1.68
C LYS A 20 -6.66 -11.82 -1.34
N ASN A 21 -5.96 -12.93 -1.09
CA ASN A 21 -6.53 -14.23 -0.74
C ASN A 21 -6.49 -14.50 0.77
N TYR A 22 -6.11 -13.50 1.58
CA TYR A 22 -5.91 -13.59 3.03
C TYR A 22 -4.77 -14.53 3.47
N ASN A 23 -3.77 -14.77 2.59
CA ASN A 23 -2.55 -15.40 3.03
C ASN A 23 -1.69 -14.36 3.75
N PHE A 24 -1.08 -14.77 4.84
CA PHE A 24 -0.19 -13.94 5.63
C PHE A 24 1.05 -13.53 4.81
N LEU A 25 1.37 -12.23 4.81
CA LEU A 25 2.55 -11.67 4.16
C LEU A 25 3.59 -11.23 5.16
N ASP A 26 3.20 -10.35 6.09
CA ASP A 26 4.13 -9.75 7.05
C ASP A 26 3.40 -9.25 8.29
N ALA A 27 4.14 -9.06 9.39
CA ALA A 27 3.65 -8.43 10.60
C ALA A 27 4.70 -7.52 11.21
N ALA A 28 4.25 -6.35 11.66
CA ALA A 28 5.09 -5.38 12.33
C ALA A 28 4.37 -4.88 13.58
N TRP A 29 5.10 -4.73 14.67
CA TRP A 29 4.53 -4.26 15.94
C TRP A 29 5.50 -3.34 16.67
N ASP A 30 4.93 -2.55 17.57
CA ASP A 30 5.64 -1.78 18.57
C ASP A 30 5.03 -2.03 19.93
N GLN A 31 5.85 -2.02 20.98
CA GLN A 31 5.46 -2.38 22.34
C GLN A 31 5.74 -1.22 23.28
N LEU A 32 4.84 -1.02 24.23
CA LEU A 32 5.00 -0.07 25.32
C LEU A 32 6.30 -0.31 26.07
N ASP A 33 7.11 0.75 26.24
CA ASP A 33 8.36 0.68 27.01
C ASP A 33 8.08 0.66 28.52
N ASP A 34 8.72 -0.26 29.21
CA ASP A 34 8.58 -0.46 30.66
C ASP A 34 8.93 0.79 31.48
N SER A 35 9.77 1.68 30.94
CA SER A 35 10.19 2.92 31.59
C SER A 35 9.07 3.98 31.70
N PHE A 36 7.99 3.85 30.90
CA PHE A 36 6.85 4.78 30.88
C PHE A 36 5.67 4.30 31.73
N THR A 37 5.84 3.26 32.53
CA THR A 37 4.80 2.74 33.43
C THR A 37 4.42 3.78 34.47
N GLN A 38 3.21 4.32 34.36
CA GLN A 38 2.66 5.23 35.38
C GLN A 38 2.03 4.45 36.54
N VAL A 39 2.49 4.72 37.74
CA VAL A 39 1.79 4.28 38.95
C VAL A 39 0.67 5.28 39.26
N VAL A 40 -0.55 4.78 39.47
CA VAL A 40 -1.72 5.59 39.82
C VAL A 40 -1.39 6.49 41.03
N GLY A 41 -1.52 7.81 40.85
CA GLY A 41 -1.31 8.81 41.90
C GLY A 41 0.05 9.51 41.89
N GLN A 42 0.93 9.23 40.93
CA GLN A 42 2.16 9.98 40.72
C GLN A 42 2.04 11.00 39.59
N SER A 43 2.74 12.13 39.74
CA SER A 43 2.73 13.25 38.81
C SER A 43 3.28 12.84 37.44
N LYS A 44 2.57 13.26 36.39
CA LYS A 44 2.80 13.09 34.95
C LYS A 44 4.22 12.71 34.55
N THR A 45 4.42 11.45 34.23
CA THR A 45 5.43 11.00 33.27
C THR A 45 4.86 11.25 31.86
N ALA A 46 5.72 11.53 30.90
CA ALA A 46 5.27 11.61 29.49
C ALA A 46 4.66 10.27 29.08
N HIS A 47 3.59 10.30 28.27
CA HIS A 47 3.05 9.09 27.65
C HIS A 47 4.04 8.53 26.64
N ASP A 48 4.08 7.19 26.51
CA ASP A 48 4.87 6.54 25.48
C ASP A 48 4.20 6.68 24.11
N LEU A 49 4.99 6.94 23.07
CA LEU A 49 4.52 7.04 21.71
C LEU A 49 4.81 5.73 20.97
N LEU A 50 3.78 4.92 20.76
CA LEU A 50 3.88 3.73 19.92
C LEU A 50 3.75 4.12 18.45
N THR A 51 4.77 3.80 17.66
CA THR A 51 4.78 4.13 16.22
C THR A 51 5.32 2.97 15.43
N LYS A 52 4.56 2.50 14.45
CA LYS A 52 5.00 1.44 13.56
C LYS A 52 4.63 1.73 12.12
N GLU A 53 5.57 1.43 11.22
CA GLU A 53 5.39 1.51 9.78
C GLU A 53 5.47 0.12 9.17
N ALA A 54 4.68 -0.12 8.13
CA ALA A 54 4.74 -1.32 7.30
C ALA A 54 4.62 -0.93 5.83
N THR A 55 5.45 -1.54 4.99
CA THR A 55 5.43 -1.30 3.55
C THR A 55 4.61 -2.36 2.85
N VAL A 56 3.53 -1.95 2.20
CA VAL A 56 2.69 -2.83 1.37
C VAL A 56 3.36 -2.99 0.01
N GLN A 57 3.71 -4.22 -0.37
CA GLN A 57 4.41 -4.56 -1.62
C GLN A 57 3.45 -5.04 -2.71
N GLU A 58 2.29 -5.58 -2.35
CA GLU A 58 1.30 -6.09 -3.27
C GLU A 58 -0.13 -5.78 -2.79
N GLU A 59 -1.11 -6.00 -3.66
CA GLU A 59 -2.52 -5.80 -3.36
C GLU A 59 -3.01 -6.76 -2.28
N GLY A 60 -3.72 -6.23 -1.27
CA GLY A 60 -4.21 -7.06 -0.18
C GLY A 60 -4.90 -6.28 0.93
N HIS A 61 -4.82 -6.81 2.14
CA HIS A 61 -5.48 -6.30 3.32
C HIS A 61 -4.47 -5.98 4.42
N ALA A 62 -4.62 -4.81 5.05
CA ALA A 62 -3.86 -4.44 6.25
C ALA A 62 -4.81 -4.40 7.46
N TYR A 63 -4.47 -5.13 8.50
CA TYR A 63 -5.15 -5.08 9.79
C TYR A 63 -4.28 -4.33 10.78
N VAL A 64 -4.82 -3.27 11.35
CA VAL A 64 -4.16 -2.47 12.39
C VAL A 64 -4.99 -2.58 13.65
N PHE A 65 -4.38 -2.98 14.74
CA PHE A 65 -5.06 -3.08 16.03
C PHE A 65 -4.11 -2.78 17.18
N ILE A 66 -4.70 -2.45 18.32
CA ILE A 66 -4.03 -2.29 19.60
C ILE A 66 -4.45 -3.42 20.51
N SER A 67 -3.53 -3.93 21.33
CA SER A 67 -3.79 -5.03 22.26
C SER A 67 -3.14 -4.80 23.61
N ASN A 68 -3.73 -5.41 24.65
CA ASN A 68 -3.15 -5.56 25.95
C ASN A 68 -2.88 -7.05 26.20
N GLU A 69 -1.61 -7.43 26.19
CA GLU A 69 -1.15 -8.82 26.37
C GLU A 69 -0.44 -9.01 27.73
N SER A 70 -0.76 -8.16 28.69
CA SER A 70 -0.20 -8.26 30.04
C SER A 70 -0.61 -9.58 30.69
N PRO A 71 0.32 -10.31 31.33
CA PRO A 71 0.04 -11.59 31.98
C PRO A 71 -0.81 -11.45 33.26
N THR A 72 -1.00 -10.22 33.74
CA THR A 72 -1.81 -9.88 34.92
C THR A 72 -2.87 -8.88 34.50
N ALA A 73 -3.93 -8.74 35.30
CA ALA A 73 -5.00 -7.76 35.07
C ALA A 73 -4.48 -6.33 35.32
N ILE A 74 -3.93 -5.71 34.27
CA ILE A 74 -3.48 -4.31 34.25
C ILE A 74 -4.26 -3.61 33.16
N ASP A 75 -4.80 -2.44 33.48
CA ASP A 75 -5.49 -1.58 32.53
C ASP A 75 -4.45 -0.76 31.75
N ILE A 76 -4.55 -0.76 30.42
CA ILE A 76 -3.77 0.05 29.50
C ILE A 76 -4.71 0.96 28.75
N TYR A 77 -4.43 2.24 28.73
CA TYR A 77 -5.22 3.26 28.04
C TYR A 77 -4.42 3.77 26.84
N PHE A 78 -5.06 3.76 25.68
CA PHE A 78 -4.53 4.32 24.46
C PHE A 78 -5.36 5.55 24.06
N ASP A 79 -4.69 6.60 23.62
CA ASP A 79 -5.32 7.80 23.07
C ASP A 79 -4.63 8.23 21.76
N ASP A 80 -5.21 9.21 21.09
CA ASP A 80 -4.68 9.81 19.86
C ASP A 80 -4.29 8.78 18.76
N VAL A 81 -5.04 7.68 18.64
CA VAL A 81 -4.74 6.63 17.65
C VAL A 81 -4.93 7.19 16.25
N THR A 82 -3.83 7.25 15.49
CA THR A 82 -3.81 7.78 14.12
C THR A 82 -3.23 6.76 13.16
N MET A 83 -3.90 6.53 12.05
CA MET A 83 -3.39 5.72 10.94
C MET A 83 -3.20 6.60 9.71
N THR A 84 -1.97 6.63 9.18
CA THR A 84 -1.64 7.36 7.96
C THR A 84 -1.31 6.38 6.84
N TYR A 85 -1.99 6.52 5.71
CA TYR A 85 -1.68 5.80 4.48
C TYR A 85 -0.99 6.72 3.50
N THR A 86 0.23 6.37 3.10
CA THR A 86 0.99 7.08 2.07
C THR A 86 1.00 6.24 0.79
N PRO A 87 0.25 6.63 -0.25
CA PRO A 87 0.26 5.90 -1.52
C PRO A 87 1.61 6.06 -2.23
N SER A 88 1.98 5.05 -3.04
CA SER A 88 3.11 5.16 -3.96
C SER A 88 2.89 6.30 -4.96
N ASN A 89 3.94 6.98 -5.39
CA ASN A 89 3.88 8.02 -6.43
C ASN A 89 3.69 7.46 -7.85
N VAL A 90 3.76 6.15 -8.03
CA VAL A 90 3.53 5.50 -9.33
C VAL A 90 2.04 5.55 -9.63
N LEU A 91 1.67 6.23 -10.72
CA LEU A 91 0.29 6.36 -11.17
C LEU A 91 -0.07 5.32 -12.23
N GLN A 92 0.91 4.90 -13.01
CA GLN A 92 0.72 3.97 -14.10
C GLN A 92 2.01 3.18 -14.34
N TYR A 93 1.88 1.88 -14.57
CA TYR A 93 2.95 0.98 -14.96
C TYR A 93 2.56 0.28 -16.25
N ASN A 94 3.45 0.30 -17.25
CA ASN A 94 3.19 -0.27 -18.55
C ASN A 94 4.33 -1.24 -18.93
N GLU A 95 3.96 -2.43 -19.29
CA GLU A 95 4.82 -3.40 -19.97
C GLU A 95 4.25 -3.69 -21.36
N TYR A 96 5.13 -3.94 -22.32
CA TYR A 96 4.74 -4.08 -23.71
C TYR A 96 5.33 -5.33 -24.35
N TYR A 97 4.53 -5.96 -25.17
CA TYR A 97 5.03 -6.87 -26.20
C TYR A 97 5.80 -6.10 -27.29
N PRO A 98 6.59 -6.78 -28.16
CA PRO A 98 7.50 -6.11 -29.10
C PRO A 98 6.87 -5.03 -30.00
N TYR A 99 5.59 -5.12 -30.28
CA TYR A 99 4.86 -4.17 -31.15
C TYR A 99 4.00 -3.16 -30.39
N GLY A 100 4.18 -3.01 -29.09
CA GLY A 100 3.51 -1.99 -28.29
C GLY A 100 2.15 -2.40 -27.74
N LEU A 101 1.74 -3.67 -27.84
CA LEU A 101 0.60 -4.20 -27.13
C LEU A 101 0.93 -4.28 -25.63
N GLN A 102 0.11 -3.73 -24.78
CA GLN A 102 0.28 -3.85 -23.33
C GLN A 102 0.14 -5.30 -22.86
N THR A 103 0.94 -5.68 -21.88
CA THR A 103 0.80 -6.96 -21.18
C THR A 103 -0.28 -6.88 -20.11
N SER A 104 -0.75 -8.03 -19.63
CA SER A 104 -1.68 -8.12 -18.51
C SER A 104 -1.09 -7.67 -17.17
N ALA A 105 0.22 -7.47 -17.07
CA ALA A 105 0.90 -6.92 -15.90
C ALA A 105 0.83 -5.38 -15.84
N SER A 106 0.42 -4.72 -16.93
CA SER A 106 0.21 -3.26 -16.95
C SER A 106 -0.98 -2.87 -16.09
N TRP A 107 -0.84 -1.78 -15.33
CA TRP A 107 -1.91 -1.25 -14.47
C TRP A 107 -1.89 0.27 -14.41
N THR A 108 -3.04 0.85 -14.11
CA THR A 108 -3.23 2.29 -13.92
C THR A 108 -4.10 2.52 -12.69
N ARG A 109 -3.73 3.48 -11.84
CA ARG A 109 -4.59 3.93 -10.76
C ARG A 109 -5.82 4.64 -11.28
N GLU A 110 -6.93 4.49 -10.58
CA GLU A 110 -8.18 5.19 -10.88
C GLU A 110 -7.94 6.70 -11.07
N ASN A 111 -8.57 7.27 -12.08
CA ASN A 111 -8.51 8.69 -12.47
C ASN A 111 -7.18 9.20 -13.04
N SER A 112 -6.19 8.35 -13.29
CA SER A 112 -4.89 8.75 -13.84
C SER A 112 -4.61 8.13 -15.21
N LYS A 113 -5.64 7.75 -15.96
CA LYS A 113 -5.46 7.13 -17.29
C LYS A 113 -4.71 8.06 -18.23
N ASN A 114 -3.56 7.59 -18.69
CA ASN A 114 -2.85 8.13 -19.83
C ASN A 114 -2.96 7.14 -20.99
N ASN A 115 -3.60 7.53 -22.08
CA ASN A 115 -3.78 6.67 -23.25
C ASN A 115 -2.64 6.82 -24.28
N PHE A 116 -1.70 7.73 -24.05
CA PHE A 116 -0.49 7.87 -24.88
C PHE A 116 0.57 6.88 -24.42
N LEU A 117 0.33 5.62 -24.70
CA LEU A 117 1.06 4.49 -24.10
C LEU A 117 2.26 4.04 -24.93
N TYR A 118 2.19 4.23 -26.25
CA TYR A 118 3.19 3.74 -27.20
C TYR A 118 3.36 4.74 -28.35
N ASN A 119 4.60 4.95 -28.83
CA ASN A 119 4.90 5.93 -29.88
C ASN A 119 4.36 7.33 -29.57
N ALA A 120 5.13 8.13 -28.83
CA ALA A 120 4.78 9.48 -28.37
C ALA A 120 3.89 10.24 -29.40
N GLY A 121 2.64 10.56 -29.00
CA GLY A 121 1.66 11.25 -29.83
C GLY A 121 0.58 10.37 -30.43
N SER A 122 0.59 9.06 -30.22
CA SER A 122 -0.48 8.15 -30.61
C SER A 122 -1.33 7.78 -29.40
N GLU A 123 -2.62 8.09 -29.45
CA GLU A 123 -3.55 7.76 -28.37
C GLU A 123 -4.17 6.38 -28.58
N LEU A 124 -4.23 5.58 -27.53
CA LEU A 124 -4.94 4.31 -27.52
C LEU A 124 -6.45 4.56 -27.50
N ASN A 125 -7.13 4.17 -28.55
CA ASN A 125 -8.59 4.13 -28.59
C ASN A 125 -9.07 2.88 -27.83
N VAL A 126 -9.63 3.11 -26.65
CA VAL A 126 -10.06 2.02 -25.75
C VAL A 126 -11.21 1.18 -26.29
N THR A 127 -11.93 1.67 -27.31
CA THR A 127 -13.05 0.93 -27.94
C THR A 127 -12.54 -0.05 -28.99
N SER A 128 -11.60 0.38 -29.84
CA SER A 128 -11.05 -0.47 -30.91
C SER A 128 -9.80 -1.27 -30.46
N GLY A 129 -9.08 -0.79 -29.43
CA GLY A 129 -7.79 -1.31 -29.02
C GLY A 129 -6.64 -0.90 -29.96
N TRP A 130 -6.88 0.04 -30.88
CA TRP A 130 -5.88 0.53 -31.81
C TRP A 130 -5.30 1.88 -31.36
N TYR A 131 -4.10 2.20 -31.81
CA TYR A 131 -3.51 3.52 -31.64
C TYR A 131 -3.92 4.42 -32.79
N ASP A 132 -4.52 5.55 -32.46
CA ASP A 132 -4.96 6.55 -33.41
C ASP A 132 -3.78 7.49 -33.77
N LEU A 133 -3.27 7.39 -34.98
CA LEU A 133 -2.31 8.32 -35.56
C LEU A 133 -3.05 9.33 -36.47
N ALA A 134 -2.37 10.40 -36.85
CA ALA A 134 -2.98 11.48 -37.62
C ALA A 134 -3.68 11.04 -38.92
N PHE A 135 -3.20 9.99 -39.58
CA PHE A 135 -3.70 9.52 -40.85
C PHE A 135 -4.04 8.05 -40.92
N ARG A 136 -3.62 7.27 -39.89
CA ARG A 136 -3.76 5.81 -39.88
C ARG A 136 -3.99 5.31 -38.48
N ASN A 137 -4.64 4.16 -38.36
CA ASN A 137 -4.73 3.43 -37.11
C ASN A 137 -3.68 2.30 -37.10
N TYR A 138 -3.08 2.08 -35.94
CA TYR A 138 -2.08 1.05 -35.74
C TYR A 138 -2.62 -0.02 -34.78
N ASP A 139 -2.59 -1.25 -35.21
CA ASP A 139 -2.94 -2.41 -34.39
C ASP A 139 -1.66 -2.99 -33.77
N ALA A 140 -1.50 -2.83 -32.48
CA ALA A 140 -0.34 -3.29 -31.75
C ALA A 140 -0.32 -4.81 -31.55
N ALA A 141 -1.46 -5.49 -31.62
CA ALA A 141 -1.53 -6.94 -31.53
C ALA A 141 -1.03 -7.61 -32.82
N LEU A 142 -1.29 -6.97 -33.96
CA LEU A 142 -0.83 -7.45 -35.27
C LEU A 142 0.49 -6.82 -35.71
N GLY A 143 0.93 -5.75 -35.05
CA GLY A 143 2.13 -4.99 -35.40
C GLY A 143 2.04 -4.28 -36.74
N ARG A 144 0.83 -3.83 -37.16
CA ARG A 144 0.60 -3.26 -38.50
C ARG A 144 -0.38 -2.09 -38.51
N PHE A 145 -0.25 -1.24 -39.50
CA PHE A 145 -1.25 -0.23 -39.83
C PHE A 145 -2.48 -0.84 -40.50
N MET A 146 -3.65 -0.31 -40.18
CA MET A 146 -4.92 -0.80 -40.69
C MET A 146 -5.30 -0.17 -42.04
N GLN A 147 -4.70 0.97 -42.40
CA GLN A 147 -4.94 1.69 -43.66
C GLN A 147 -3.65 1.87 -44.45
N VAL A 148 -3.81 2.02 -45.78
CA VAL A 148 -2.72 2.39 -46.69
C VAL A 148 -2.28 3.83 -46.38
N ASP A 149 -1.01 4.13 -46.58
CA ASP A 149 -0.49 5.47 -46.36
C ASP A 149 -1.08 6.45 -47.41
N PRO A 150 -1.77 7.52 -47.02
CA PRO A 150 -2.38 8.46 -47.96
C PRO A 150 -1.36 9.36 -48.65
N CYS A 151 -0.08 9.30 -48.28
CA CYS A 151 1.00 10.11 -48.85
C CYS A 151 1.77 9.40 -49.97
N LEU A 152 1.24 8.29 -50.53
CA LEU A 152 1.80 7.62 -51.71
C LEU A 152 1.14 8.10 -52.98
#